data_ba823cce631f61fd9905ada20b715d8e
#
_entry.id   ba823cce631f61fd9905ada20b715d8e
#
_cell.length_a   1.000
_cell.length_b   1.000
_cell.length_c   1.000
_cell.angle_alpha   90.00
_cell.angle_beta   90.00
_cell.angle_gamma   90.00
#
_symmetry.space_group_name_H-M   'P 1'
#
loop_
_entity.id
_entity.type
_entity.pdbx_description
1 polymer ?
#
loop_
_entity_poly.entity_id
_entity_poly.type
_entity_poly.pdbx_seq_one_letter_code
_entity_poly.pdbx_strand_id
1 'polypeptide(L)'
;ATALPVAEIVAYYQALAEAVSLPLIVQDASGYVGRPIPIDACVQLIDRYGPEKILFKPESAPIGPNLSALRDRSAGRARILEGSGGLLLVDSYRRGIVGTMPGMELLDGIVALWHALQRRDEEAIYRISLPISAIVALQMQAGLDGFLAVEKYLLVKRGIFASAARRRPHAWELDPETAAEVDRLFERLQRALTSDERGCLPG
;
A
#
# COMPACT_ATOMS: atom_id res chain seq x y z
N ALA A 1 3.98 11.55 14.75
CA ALA A 1 3.03 11.05 15.78
C ALA A 1 3.53 9.75 16.41
N THR A 2 3.98 8.76 15.63
CA THR A 2 4.41 7.43 16.13
C THR A 2 5.61 7.45 17.10
N ALA A 3 6.31 8.58 17.24
CA ALA A 3 7.38 8.76 18.24
C ALA A 3 6.87 9.25 19.60
N LEU A 4 5.60 9.65 19.71
CA LEU A 4 5.00 10.21 20.91
C LEU A 4 4.42 9.12 21.84
N PRO A 5 4.20 9.44 23.14
CA PRO A 5 3.35 8.62 24.01
C PRO A 5 1.94 8.43 23.42
N VAL A 6 1.30 7.29 23.71
CA VAL A 6 -0.01 6.95 23.12
C VAL A 6 -1.07 8.03 23.35
N ALA A 7 -1.13 8.60 24.56
CA ALA A 7 -2.08 9.66 24.89
C ALA A 7 -1.89 10.92 24.01
N GLU A 8 -0.65 11.25 23.69
CA GLU A 8 -0.33 12.39 22.82
C GLU A 8 -0.61 12.08 21.35
N ILE A 9 -0.45 10.82 20.90
CA ILE A 9 -0.88 10.38 19.57
C ILE A 9 -2.38 10.56 19.41
N VAL A 10 -3.16 10.11 20.39
CA VAL A 10 -4.62 10.27 20.38
C VAL A 10 -5.00 11.76 20.37
N ALA A 11 -4.42 12.55 21.26
CA ALA A 11 -4.67 14.00 21.34
C ALA A 11 -4.32 14.73 20.04
N TYR A 12 -3.22 14.35 19.38
CA TYR A 12 -2.83 14.90 18.08
C TYR A 12 -3.88 14.64 17.00
N TYR A 13 -4.36 13.41 16.86
CA TYR A 13 -5.38 13.08 15.87
C TYR A 13 -6.75 13.66 16.22
N GLN A 14 -7.07 13.82 17.50
CA GLN A 14 -8.28 14.52 17.95
C GLN A 14 -8.24 15.99 17.53
N ALA A 15 -7.12 16.69 17.81
CA ALA A 15 -6.95 18.08 17.41
C ALA A 15 -7.08 18.25 15.87
N LEU A 16 -6.50 17.35 15.09
CA LEU A 16 -6.66 17.36 13.63
C LEU A 16 -8.10 17.13 13.21
N ALA A 17 -8.78 16.12 13.80
CA ALA A 17 -10.16 15.80 13.46
C ALA A 17 -11.13 16.95 13.73
N GLU A 18 -10.86 17.74 14.78
CA GLU A 18 -11.64 18.92 15.17
C GLU A 18 -11.31 20.16 14.31
N ALA A 19 -10.06 20.26 13.82
CA ALA A 19 -9.61 21.40 13.04
C ALA A 19 -10.03 21.36 11.56
N VAL A 20 -10.30 20.17 10.99
CA VAL A 20 -10.62 20.02 9.56
C VAL A 20 -11.93 19.29 9.34
N SER A 21 -12.66 19.68 8.30
CA SER A 21 -13.91 19.00 7.90
C SER A 21 -13.67 17.72 7.09
N LEU A 22 -12.49 17.58 6.48
CA LEU A 22 -12.15 16.43 5.64
C LEU A 22 -11.97 15.15 6.46
N PRO A 23 -12.21 13.97 5.88
CA PRO A 23 -11.79 12.70 6.47
C PRO A 23 -10.27 12.68 6.70
N LEU A 24 -9.85 11.98 7.75
CA LEU A 24 -8.44 11.79 8.10
C LEU A 24 -8.04 10.33 7.89
N ILE A 25 -6.86 10.12 7.31
CA ILE A 25 -6.22 8.81 7.25
C ILE A 25 -5.14 8.75 8.31
N VAL A 26 -5.35 7.94 9.34
CA VAL A 26 -4.37 7.66 10.38
C VAL A 26 -3.38 6.64 9.82
N GLN A 27 -2.20 7.11 9.44
CA GLN A 27 -1.15 6.25 8.91
C GLN A 27 -0.20 5.82 10.02
N ASP A 28 -0.03 4.51 10.17
CA ASP A 28 1.01 3.91 10.98
C ASP A 28 2.23 3.58 10.11
N ALA A 29 3.17 4.50 10.04
CA ALA A 29 4.41 4.35 9.27
C ALA A 29 5.58 3.80 10.14
N SER A 30 5.28 3.03 11.18
CA SER A 30 6.29 2.51 12.13
C SER A 30 7.31 1.55 11.51
N GLY A 31 7.03 1.01 10.32
CA GLY A 31 8.03 0.28 9.52
C GLY A 31 9.20 1.16 9.07
N TYR A 32 9.04 2.48 9.06
CA TYR A 32 10.07 3.44 8.66
C TYR A 32 10.55 4.30 9.83
N VAL A 33 9.65 4.69 10.72
CA VAL A 33 9.96 5.60 11.83
C VAL A 33 9.01 5.42 13.03
N GLY A 34 9.57 5.43 14.24
CA GLY A 34 8.79 5.45 15.48
C GLY A 34 8.34 4.07 15.95
N ARG A 35 7.16 4.04 16.56
CA ARG A 35 6.54 2.83 17.13
C ARG A 35 5.14 2.63 16.56
N PRO A 36 4.64 1.38 16.50
CA PRO A 36 3.28 1.10 16.09
C PRO A 36 2.24 1.90 16.90
N ILE A 37 1.21 2.37 16.22
CA ILE A 37 0.05 2.97 16.87
C ILE A 37 -0.79 1.84 17.46
N PRO A 38 -1.02 1.80 18.79
CA PRO A 38 -1.82 0.75 19.39
C PRO A 38 -3.25 0.70 18.83
N ILE A 39 -3.76 -0.50 18.59
CA ILE A 39 -5.11 -0.71 18.04
C ILE A 39 -6.17 -0.05 18.92
N ASP A 40 -6.01 -0.05 20.24
CA ASP A 40 -6.95 0.60 21.16
C ASP A 40 -7.02 2.14 20.94
N ALA A 41 -5.91 2.77 20.58
CA ALA A 41 -5.90 4.19 20.19
C ALA A 41 -6.68 4.42 18.89
N CYS A 42 -6.55 3.52 17.92
CA CYS A 42 -7.34 3.57 16.68
C CYS A 42 -8.83 3.39 16.97
N VAL A 43 -9.20 2.46 17.85
CA VAL A 43 -10.60 2.24 18.25
C VAL A 43 -11.17 3.46 18.96
N GLN A 44 -10.43 4.09 19.87
CA GLN A 44 -10.86 5.35 20.53
C GLN A 44 -11.17 6.47 19.52
N LEU A 45 -10.36 6.60 18.46
CA LEU A 45 -10.60 7.61 17.43
C LEU A 45 -11.87 7.30 16.63
N ILE A 46 -12.11 6.05 16.28
CA ILE A 46 -13.35 5.62 15.58
C ILE A 46 -14.59 5.81 16.48
N ASP A 47 -14.49 5.46 17.75
CA ASP A 47 -15.60 5.59 18.69
C ASP A 47 -16.04 7.05 18.86
N ARG A 48 -15.08 7.97 18.83
CA ARG A 48 -15.34 9.41 19.02
C ARG A 48 -15.83 10.10 17.73
N TYR A 49 -15.24 9.78 16.57
CA TYR A 49 -15.46 10.56 15.34
C TYR A 49 -16.16 9.78 14.22
N GLY A 50 -16.31 8.47 14.39
CA GLY A 50 -16.93 7.59 13.40
C GLY A 50 -16.03 7.19 12.23
N PRO A 51 -16.43 6.14 11.49
CA PRO A 51 -15.63 5.57 10.39
C PRO A 51 -15.59 6.45 9.13
N GLU A 52 -16.53 7.39 8.98
CA GLU A 52 -16.52 8.32 7.84
C GLU A 52 -15.49 9.45 8.03
N LYS A 53 -15.15 9.76 9.28
CA LYS A 53 -14.15 10.78 9.62
C LYS A 53 -12.76 10.21 9.75
N ILE A 54 -12.61 9.00 10.29
CA ILE A 54 -11.32 8.38 10.58
C ILE A 54 -11.17 7.08 9.77
N LEU A 55 -10.21 7.09 8.85
CA LEU A 55 -9.75 5.93 8.11
C LEU A 55 -8.34 5.55 8.58
N PHE A 56 -7.89 4.36 8.25
CA PHE A 56 -6.58 3.85 8.68
C PHE A 56 -5.75 3.33 7.53
N LYS A 57 -4.42 3.57 7.61
CA LYS A 57 -3.41 2.94 6.77
C LYS A 57 -2.34 2.33 7.68
N PRO A 58 -2.61 1.14 8.26
CA PRO A 58 -1.66 0.48 9.14
C PRO A 58 -0.59 -0.24 8.32
N GLU A 59 0.67 0.16 8.51
CA GLU A 59 1.84 -0.43 7.82
C GLU A 59 2.81 -1.08 8.81
N SER A 60 2.43 -1.22 10.08
CA SER A 60 3.24 -1.93 11.07
C SER A 60 3.21 -3.45 10.85
N ALA A 61 4.39 -4.07 10.95
CA ALA A 61 4.52 -5.52 10.87
C ALA A 61 4.04 -6.21 12.19
N PRO A 62 3.37 -7.37 12.10
CA PRO A 62 2.94 -8.08 10.89
C PRO A 62 1.66 -7.48 10.30
N ILE A 63 1.68 -7.05 9.03
CA ILE A 63 0.60 -6.26 8.42
C ILE A 63 -0.74 -7.01 8.48
N GLY A 64 -0.85 -8.20 7.90
CA GLY A 64 -2.11 -8.94 7.82
C GLY A 64 -2.79 -9.18 9.18
N PRO A 65 -2.10 -9.75 10.19
CA PRO A 65 -2.65 -9.89 11.55
C PRO A 65 -3.12 -8.57 12.16
N ASN A 66 -2.38 -7.47 11.98
CA ASN A 66 -2.75 -6.17 12.50
C ASN A 66 -4.02 -5.61 11.81
N LEU A 67 -4.18 -5.82 10.49
CA LEU A 67 -5.43 -5.49 9.78
C LEU A 67 -6.62 -6.24 10.37
N SER A 68 -6.49 -7.56 10.57
CA SER A 68 -7.55 -8.37 11.18
C SER A 68 -7.86 -7.91 12.60
N ALA A 69 -6.85 -7.64 13.41
CA ALA A 69 -7.05 -7.18 14.78
C ALA A 69 -7.77 -5.83 14.85
N LEU A 70 -7.42 -4.88 13.98
CA LEU A 70 -8.11 -3.58 13.91
C LEU A 70 -9.56 -3.74 13.45
N ARG A 71 -9.81 -4.55 12.41
CA ARG A 71 -11.16 -4.88 11.95
C ARG A 71 -12.00 -5.46 13.09
N ASP A 72 -11.50 -6.49 13.77
CA ASP A 72 -12.24 -7.22 14.78
C ASP A 72 -12.48 -6.36 16.03
N ARG A 73 -11.47 -5.64 16.51
CA ARG A 73 -11.58 -4.73 17.66
C ARG A 73 -12.51 -3.55 17.42
N SER A 74 -12.64 -3.11 16.17
CA SER A 74 -13.60 -2.07 15.78
C SER A 74 -14.99 -2.62 15.42
N ALA A 75 -15.24 -3.91 15.61
CA ALA A 75 -16.47 -4.59 15.18
C ALA A 75 -16.80 -4.36 13.69
N GLY A 76 -15.78 -4.40 12.83
CA GLY A 76 -15.90 -4.21 11.39
C GLY A 76 -16.10 -2.75 10.94
N ARG A 77 -16.07 -1.78 11.85
CA ARG A 77 -16.30 -0.35 11.51
C ARG A 77 -15.07 0.32 10.89
N ALA A 78 -13.86 -0.20 11.14
CA ALA A 78 -12.64 0.42 10.61
C ALA A 78 -12.61 0.35 9.08
N ARG A 79 -12.48 1.50 8.43
CA ARG A 79 -12.20 1.61 7.00
C ARG A 79 -10.69 1.61 6.81
N ILE A 80 -10.16 0.50 6.30
CA ILE A 80 -8.71 0.24 6.25
C ILE A 80 -8.23 0.31 4.80
N LEU A 81 -7.18 1.10 4.57
CA LEU A 81 -6.46 1.21 3.30
C LEU A 81 -5.14 0.45 3.43
N GLU A 82 -4.86 -0.41 2.48
CA GLU A 82 -3.61 -1.18 2.45
C GLU A 82 -2.45 -0.30 1.94
N GLY A 83 -1.24 -0.50 2.45
CA GLY A 83 -0.07 0.32 2.17
C GLY A 83 1.19 -0.46 1.79
N SER A 84 1.11 -1.77 1.44
CA SER A 84 2.30 -2.57 1.11
C SER A 84 2.82 -2.40 -0.34
N GLY A 85 2.29 -1.42 -1.09
CA GLY A 85 2.65 -1.25 -2.50
C GLY A 85 2.08 -2.35 -3.42
N GLY A 86 1.20 -3.19 -2.91
CA GLY A 86 0.64 -4.34 -3.63
C GLY A 86 1.23 -5.69 -3.23
N LEU A 87 2.33 -5.71 -2.45
CA LEU A 87 2.98 -6.95 -1.99
C LEU A 87 2.01 -7.91 -1.31
N LEU A 88 1.14 -7.39 -0.44
CA LEU A 88 0.19 -8.16 0.35
C LEU A 88 -1.27 -7.87 -0.03
N LEU A 89 -1.54 -7.24 -1.17
CA LEU A 89 -2.87 -6.74 -1.51
C LEU A 89 -3.92 -7.86 -1.55
N VAL A 90 -3.59 -9.05 -2.07
CA VAL A 90 -4.53 -10.19 -2.12
C VAL A 90 -4.92 -10.66 -0.72
N ASP A 91 -3.94 -10.85 0.18
CA ASP A 91 -4.19 -11.23 1.57
C ASP A 91 -4.99 -10.14 2.30
N SER A 92 -4.60 -8.88 2.13
CA SER A 92 -5.26 -7.72 2.76
C SER A 92 -6.70 -7.55 2.27
N TYR A 93 -6.96 -7.75 0.97
CA TYR A 93 -8.32 -7.71 0.42
C TYR A 93 -9.24 -8.76 1.06
N ARG A 94 -8.73 -9.98 1.22
CA ARG A 94 -9.48 -11.07 1.87
C ARG A 94 -9.73 -10.83 3.36
N ARG A 95 -8.99 -9.91 3.97
CA ARG A 95 -9.22 -9.43 5.35
C ARG A 95 -10.23 -8.28 5.45
N GLY A 96 -10.74 -7.78 4.32
CA GLY A 96 -11.82 -6.79 4.28
C GLY A 96 -11.37 -5.34 4.28
N ILE A 97 -10.24 -5.03 3.66
CA ILE A 97 -9.85 -3.64 3.39
C ILE A 97 -10.83 -2.95 2.42
N VAL A 98 -10.91 -1.63 2.47
CA VAL A 98 -11.79 -0.83 1.60
C VAL A 98 -11.07 -0.19 0.42
N GLY A 99 -9.75 -0.29 0.38
CA GLY A 99 -8.93 0.27 -0.69
C GLY A 99 -7.44 0.04 -0.45
N THR A 100 -6.60 0.55 -1.34
CA THR A 100 -5.14 0.54 -1.20
C THR A 100 -4.55 1.87 -1.63
N MET A 101 -3.38 2.21 -1.10
CA MET A 101 -2.61 3.41 -1.45
C MET A 101 -1.19 2.99 -1.87
N PRO A 102 -1.02 2.50 -3.10
CA PRO A 102 0.26 2.03 -3.61
C PRO A 102 1.16 3.18 -4.10
N GLY A 103 2.38 2.85 -4.52
CA GLY A 103 3.19 3.70 -5.38
C GLY A 103 2.55 3.83 -6.77
N MET A 104 3.05 4.79 -7.56
CA MET A 104 2.47 5.11 -8.88
C MET A 104 2.98 4.21 -10.02
N GLU A 105 4.12 3.57 -9.82
CA GLU A 105 4.83 2.81 -10.86
C GLU A 105 4.07 1.58 -11.34
N LEU A 106 3.23 1.00 -10.47
CA LEU A 106 2.44 -0.21 -10.77
C LEU A 106 0.93 0.05 -10.71
N LEU A 107 0.48 1.29 -10.76
CA LEU A 107 -0.91 1.68 -10.49
C LEU A 107 -1.93 0.98 -11.40
N ASP A 108 -1.65 0.86 -12.69
CA ASP A 108 -2.49 0.12 -13.65
C ASP A 108 -2.61 -1.37 -13.29
N GLY A 109 -1.50 -2.00 -12.89
CA GLY A 109 -1.51 -3.37 -12.37
C GLY A 109 -2.33 -3.52 -11.08
N ILE A 110 -2.20 -2.57 -10.16
CA ILE A 110 -2.97 -2.55 -8.91
C ILE A 110 -4.48 -2.38 -9.18
N VAL A 111 -4.85 -1.50 -10.10
CA VAL A 111 -6.27 -1.31 -10.50
C VAL A 111 -6.83 -2.57 -11.14
N ALA A 112 -6.09 -3.21 -12.06
CA ALA A 112 -6.51 -4.46 -12.68
C ALA A 112 -6.65 -5.58 -11.64
N LEU A 113 -5.69 -5.70 -10.71
CA LEU A 113 -5.75 -6.66 -9.61
C LEU A 113 -6.95 -6.41 -8.71
N TRP A 114 -7.26 -5.15 -8.37
CA TRP A 114 -8.42 -4.79 -7.58
C TRP A 114 -9.73 -5.25 -8.25
N HIS A 115 -9.87 -5.01 -9.55
CA HIS A 115 -11.02 -5.48 -10.31
C HIS A 115 -11.10 -7.01 -10.38
N ALA A 116 -9.98 -7.71 -10.55
CA ALA A 116 -9.94 -9.18 -10.52
C ALA A 116 -10.40 -9.72 -9.14
N LEU A 117 -9.97 -9.10 -8.06
CA LEU A 117 -10.40 -9.43 -6.69
C LEU A 117 -11.92 -9.22 -6.50
N GLN A 118 -12.46 -8.11 -7.01
CA GLN A 118 -13.91 -7.86 -6.97
C GLN A 118 -14.73 -8.89 -7.76
N ARG A 119 -14.22 -9.33 -8.91
CA ARG A 119 -14.84 -10.37 -9.73
C ARG A 119 -14.60 -11.80 -9.20
N ARG A 120 -13.70 -11.95 -8.22
CA ARG A 120 -13.25 -13.25 -7.69
C ARG A 120 -12.63 -14.16 -8.76
N ASP A 121 -11.91 -13.57 -9.71
CA ASP A 121 -11.21 -14.27 -10.78
C ASP A 121 -9.84 -14.71 -10.28
N GLU A 122 -9.78 -15.91 -9.70
CA GLU A 122 -8.57 -16.44 -9.06
C GLU A 122 -7.40 -16.57 -10.05
N GLU A 123 -7.65 -16.88 -11.32
CA GLU A 123 -6.60 -16.98 -12.33
C GLU A 123 -6.00 -15.58 -12.61
N ALA A 124 -6.84 -14.58 -12.87
CA ALA A 124 -6.39 -13.21 -13.07
C ALA A 124 -5.70 -12.64 -11.82
N ILE A 125 -6.25 -12.90 -10.62
CA ILE A 125 -5.66 -12.47 -9.35
C ILE A 125 -4.20 -12.90 -9.26
N TYR A 126 -3.89 -14.19 -9.43
CA TYR A 126 -2.51 -14.65 -9.28
C TYR A 126 -1.63 -14.34 -10.49
N ARG A 127 -2.18 -14.31 -11.69
CA ARG A 127 -1.45 -13.88 -12.87
C ARG A 127 -0.94 -12.45 -12.75
N ILE A 128 -1.72 -11.55 -12.16
CA ILE A 128 -1.39 -10.13 -11.98
C ILE A 128 -0.59 -9.90 -10.68
N SER A 129 -1.00 -10.49 -9.56
CA SER A 129 -0.40 -10.22 -8.25
C SER A 129 1.02 -10.75 -8.11
N LEU A 130 1.35 -11.90 -8.70
CA LEU A 130 2.68 -12.49 -8.55
C LEU A 130 3.81 -11.59 -9.08
N PRO A 131 3.75 -11.05 -10.32
CA PRO A 131 4.77 -10.11 -10.77
C PRO A 131 4.79 -8.81 -9.96
N ILE A 132 3.64 -8.28 -9.52
CA ILE A 132 3.58 -7.11 -8.62
C ILE A 132 4.33 -7.42 -7.32
N SER A 133 3.99 -8.51 -6.66
CA SER A 133 4.61 -8.90 -5.38
C SER A 133 6.12 -9.11 -5.52
N ALA A 134 6.58 -9.70 -6.62
CA ALA A 134 8.00 -9.91 -6.88
C ALA A 134 8.74 -8.57 -7.11
N ILE A 135 8.15 -7.62 -7.86
CA ILE A 135 8.73 -6.28 -8.05
C ILE A 135 8.82 -5.56 -6.69
N VAL A 136 7.74 -5.55 -5.91
CA VAL A 136 7.73 -4.88 -4.61
C VAL A 136 8.71 -5.53 -3.62
N ALA A 137 8.89 -6.83 -3.67
CA ALA A 137 9.93 -7.50 -2.86
C ALA A 137 11.34 -7.01 -3.22
N LEU A 138 11.64 -6.81 -4.51
CA LEU A 138 12.90 -6.20 -4.96
C LEU A 138 13.01 -4.73 -4.53
N GLN A 139 11.93 -3.96 -4.59
CA GLN A 139 11.89 -2.59 -4.09
C GLN A 139 12.25 -2.53 -2.60
N MET A 140 11.72 -3.44 -1.81
CA MET A 140 11.86 -3.41 -0.34
C MET A 140 13.18 -3.97 0.18
N GLN A 141 14.06 -4.56 -0.66
CA GLN A 141 15.33 -5.14 -0.21
C GLN A 141 16.28 -4.14 0.47
N ALA A 142 16.14 -2.85 0.16
CA ALA A 142 16.86 -1.75 0.80
C ALA A 142 15.90 -0.75 1.48
N GLY A 143 14.76 -1.22 1.97
CA GLY A 143 13.76 -0.41 2.63
C GLY A 143 13.24 0.73 1.75
N LEU A 144 13.06 1.92 2.32
CA LEU A 144 12.54 3.09 1.59
C LEU A 144 13.47 3.54 0.46
N ASP A 145 14.78 3.42 0.61
CA ASP A 145 15.75 3.79 -0.44
C ASP A 145 15.60 2.89 -1.67
N GLY A 146 15.44 1.59 -1.47
CA GLY A 146 15.21 0.64 -2.56
C GLY A 146 13.86 0.87 -3.23
N PHE A 147 12.80 1.09 -2.43
CA PHE A 147 11.48 1.42 -2.94
C PHE A 147 11.53 2.63 -3.88
N LEU A 148 12.05 3.76 -3.40
CA LEU A 148 12.13 4.99 -4.19
C LEU A 148 13.04 4.87 -5.43
N ALA A 149 14.09 4.06 -5.37
CA ALA A 149 14.97 3.85 -6.51
C ALA A 149 14.27 3.11 -7.65
N VAL A 150 13.63 1.98 -7.34
CA VAL A 150 12.93 1.15 -8.33
C VAL A 150 11.66 1.85 -8.81
N GLU A 151 10.89 2.50 -7.92
CA GLU A 151 9.72 3.28 -8.31
C GLU A 151 10.08 4.32 -9.39
N LYS A 152 11.09 5.15 -9.13
CA LYS A 152 11.50 6.18 -10.09
C LYS A 152 12.08 5.60 -11.37
N TYR A 153 12.82 4.50 -11.27
CA TYR A 153 13.31 3.78 -12.44
C TYR A 153 12.15 3.35 -13.36
N LEU A 154 11.13 2.73 -12.80
CA LEU A 154 9.94 2.32 -13.56
C LEU A 154 9.15 3.51 -14.08
N LEU A 155 9.01 4.60 -13.32
CA LEU A 155 8.33 5.81 -13.78
C LEU A 155 9.03 6.48 -14.96
N VAL A 156 10.38 6.46 -15.00
CA VAL A 156 11.14 6.90 -16.18
C VAL A 156 10.90 5.95 -17.36
N LYS A 157 10.98 4.64 -17.14
CA LYS A 157 10.74 3.63 -18.17
C LYS A 157 9.34 3.73 -18.78
N ARG A 158 8.36 4.14 -18.00
CA ARG A 158 6.98 4.41 -18.42
C ARG A 158 6.80 5.79 -19.09
N GLY A 159 7.83 6.60 -19.17
CA GLY A 159 7.77 7.95 -19.73
C GLY A 159 7.01 8.98 -18.87
N ILE A 160 6.75 8.64 -17.60
CA ILE A 160 6.06 9.55 -16.66
C ILE A 160 7.03 10.56 -16.08
N PHE A 161 8.26 10.14 -15.75
CA PHE A 161 9.32 11.00 -15.28
C PHE A 161 10.42 11.15 -16.33
N ALA A 162 11.02 12.34 -16.42
CA ALA A 162 12.18 12.58 -17.26
C ALA A 162 13.50 12.06 -16.64
N SER A 163 13.51 11.79 -15.33
CA SER A 163 14.73 11.42 -14.59
C SER A 163 14.39 10.59 -13.36
N ALA A 164 15.25 9.61 -13.04
CA ALA A 164 15.18 8.84 -11.81
C ALA A 164 15.88 9.52 -10.62
N ALA A 165 16.21 10.80 -10.70
CA ALA A 165 16.89 11.55 -9.65
C ALA A 165 16.12 11.49 -8.33
N ARG A 166 16.85 11.20 -7.24
CA ARG A 166 16.32 11.13 -5.88
C ARG A 166 16.85 12.24 -5.02
N ARG A 167 16.07 12.70 -4.08
CA ARG A 167 16.52 13.66 -3.06
C ARG A 167 17.55 12.99 -2.14
N ARG A 168 18.63 13.68 -1.86
CA ARG A 168 19.64 13.24 -0.89
C ARG A 168 19.23 13.58 0.56
N PRO A 169 19.74 12.84 1.57
CA PRO A 169 20.62 11.68 1.45
C PRO A 169 19.87 10.40 1.06
N HIS A 170 20.50 9.52 0.30
CA HIS A 170 20.09 8.13 0.07
C HIS A 170 21.35 7.24 0.08
N ALA A 171 21.22 6.01 0.55
CA ALA A 171 22.34 5.11 0.79
C ALA A 171 22.40 3.94 -0.19
N TRP A 172 21.33 3.70 -0.96
CA TRP A 172 21.28 2.59 -1.89
C TRP A 172 21.04 3.07 -3.32
N GLU A 173 21.75 2.47 -4.27
CA GLU A 173 21.57 2.67 -5.71
C GLU A 173 21.07 1.39 -6.37
N LEU A 174 20.19 1.53 -7.37
CA LEU A 174 19.71 0.40 -8.15
C LEU A 174 20.85 -0.15 -9.03
N ASP A 175 21.26 -1.39 -8.74
CA ASP A 175 22.29 -2.07 -9.52
C ASP A 175 21.72 -2.66 -10.83
N PRO A 176 22.58 -2.93 -11.83
CA PRO A 176 22.15 -3.43 -13.13
C PRO A 176 21.44 -4.79 -13.07
N GLU A 177 21.82 -5.67 -12.17
CA GLU A 177 21.24 -7.01 -12.01
C GLU A 177 19.80 -6.91 -11.47
N THR A 178 19.61 -6.10 -10.43
CA THR A 178 18.26 -5.82 -9.90
C THR A 178 17.40 -5.10 -10.94
N ALA A 179 17.94 -4.13 -11.67
CA ALA A 179 17.21 -3.44 -12.74
C ALA A 179 16.74 -4.42 -13.83
N ALA A 180 17.62 -5.33 -14.26
CA ALA A 180 17.29 -6.34 -15.27
C ALA A 180 16.18 -7.29 -14.79
N GLU A 181 16.16 -7.66 -13.51
CA GLU A 181 15.09 -8.50 -12.97
C GLU A 181 13.77 -7.74 -12.84
N VAL A 182 13.82 -6.48 -12.39
CA VAL A 182 12.64 -5.59 -12.38
C VAL A 182 12.06 -5.47 -13.79
N ASP A 183 12.89 -5.35 -14.81
CA ASP A 183 12.45 -5.27 -16.21
C ASP A 183 11.71 -6.54 -16.66
N ARG A 184 12.25 -7.72 -16.39
CA ARG A 184 11.61 -9.00 -16.71
C ARG A 184 10.25 -9.16 -16.04
N LEU A 185 10.17 -8.78 -14.77
CA LEU A 185 8.92 -8.85 -14.00
C LEU A 185 7.89 -7.82 -14.49
N PHE A 186 8.34 -6.61 -14.82
CA PHE A 186 7.47 -5.56 -15.35
C PHE A 186 6.91 -5.93 -16.73
N GLU A 187 7.72 -6.50 -17.63
CA GLU A 187 7.23 -7.04 -18.90
C GLU A 187 6.22 -8.19 -18.70
N ARG A 188 6.45 -9.03 -17.68
CA ARG A 188 5.51 -10.09 -17.33
C ARG A 188 4.17 -9.53 -16.86
N LEU A 189 4.21 -8.48 -16.03
CA LEU A 189 3.01 -7.76 -15.59
C LEU A 189 2.27 -7.15 -16.79
N GLN A 190 2.96 -6.45 -17.68
CA GLN A 190 2.34 -5.86 -18.87
C GLN A 190 1.64 -6.89 -19.74
N ARG A 191 2.27 -8.06 -19.95
CA ARG A 191 1.63 -9.19 -20.68
C ARG A 191 0.39 -9.71 -19.96
N ALA A 192 0.40 -9.77 -18.63
CA ALA A 192 -0.76 -10.18 -17.83
C ALA A 192 -1.95 -9.22 -18.01
N LEU A 193 -1.68 -7.91 -18.06
CA LEU A 193 -2.70 -6.87 -18.24
C LEU A 193 -3.34 -6.92 -19.64
N THR A 194 -2.53 -7.05 -20.71
CA THR A 194 -3.06 -7.15 -22.09
C THR A 194 -3.86 -8.43 -22.35
N SER A 195 -3.65 -9.47 -21.56
CA SER A 195 -4.44 -10.70 -21.63
C SER A 195 -5.82 -10.54 -20.96
N ASP A 196 -5.91 -9.72 -19.93
CA ASP A 196 -7.17 -9.41 -19.22
C ASP A 196 -8.10 -8.55 -20.09
N GLU A 197 -7.57 -7.56 -20.80
CA GLU A 197 -8.34 -6.70 -21.72
C GLU A 197 -9.01 -7.50 -22.85
N ARG A 198 -8.37 -8.55 -23.36
CA ARG A 198 -8.91 -9.42 -24.44
C ARG A 198 -10.01 -10.36 -23.95
N GLY A 199 -10.04 -10.69 -22.67
CA GLY A 199 -11.10 -11.51 -22.06
C GLY A 199 -12.37 -10.72 -21.71
N CYS A 200 -12.34 -9.39 -21.78
CA CYS A 200 -13.44 -8.51 -21.39
C CYS A 200 -14.25 -7.94 -22.57
N LEU A 201 -13.96 -8.36 -23.82
CA LEU A 201 -14.78 -7.99 -24.98
C LEU A 201 -16.00 -8.93 -25.03
N PRO A 202 -17.23 -8.41 -24.94
CA PRO A 202 -18.43 -9.23 -25.16
C PRO A 202 -18.45 -9.72 -26.61
N GLY A 203 -18.58 -11.04 -26.78
CA GLY A 203 -18.85 -11.68 -28.05
C GLY A 203 -20.25 -11.35 -28.57
#